data_0e09795373198c820eb714ff8b0ac4a4
#
_entry.id   0e09795373198c820eb714ff8b0ac4a4
#
_cell.length_a   1.000
_cell.length_b   1.000
_cell.length_c   1.000
_cell.angle_alpha   90.00
_cell.angle_beta   90.00
_cell.angle_gamma   90.00
#
_symmetry.space_group_name_H-M   'P 1'
#
loop_
_entity.id
_entity.type
_entity.pdbx_description
1 polymer ?
#
loop_
_entity_poly.entity_id
_entity_poly.type
_entity_poly.pdbx_seq_one_letter_code
_entity_poly.pdbx_strand_id
1 'polypeptide(L)'
;MSKRLLALAVLLIMLFAVSCDRTNDNDGNNNGNGGYINEEGNTVGGNGVEERNADGEFFYRGVVRSVDERYYISMEIIDSNVAFGIYHANVDGATLYFDAEGNSISRESIKVGDTIEVIFSGQVMLSMPPQIYAQKIILK
;
A
#
# COMPACT_ATOMS: atom_id res chain seq x y z
N MET A 1 32.32 -13.41 -37.84
CA MET A 1 32.50 -13.27 -36.39
C MET A 1 32.98 -14.62 -35.83
N SER A 2 34.18 -14.63 -35.27
CA SER A 2 34.88 -15.86 -34.91
C SER A 2 34.26 -16.52 -33.67
N LYS A 3 34.03 -17.84 -33.73
CA LYS A 3 33.48 -18.67 -32.65
C LYS A 3 34.33 -18.62 -31.35
N ARG A 4 35.55 -18.07 -31.43
CA ARG A 4 36.44 -17.88 -30.29
C ARG A 4 36.10 -16.69 -29.41
N LEU A 5 35.34 -15.69 -29.91
CA LEU A 5 34.93 -14.54 -29.13
C LEU A 5 33.73 -14.84 -28.23
N LEU A 6 32.91 -15.84 -28.62
CA LEU A 6 31.72 -16.21 -27.84
C LEU A 6 32.10 -17.03 -26.58
N ALA A 7 33.19 -17.80 -26.65
CA ALA A 7 33.66 -18.61 -25.51
C ALA A 7 34.26 -17.76 -24.38
N LEU A 8 34.81 -16.59 -24.69
CA LEU A 8 35.41 -15.68 -23.68
C LEU A 8 34.35 -14.92 -22.91
N ALA A 9 33.22 -14.62 -23.56
CA ALA A 9 32.11 -13.88 -22.91
C ALA A 9 31.35 -14.75 -21.89
N VAL A 10 31.29 -16.06 -22.10
CA VAL A 10 30.61 -16.99 -21.19
C VAL A 10 31.46 -17.28 -19.93
N LEU A 11 32.79 -17.24 -20.05
CA LEU A 11 33.68 -17.47 -18.91
C LEU A 11 33.75 -16.33 -17.92
N LEU A 12 33.41 -15.09 -18.34
CA LEU A 12 33.47 -13.93 -17.48
C LEU A 12 32.23 -13.76 -16.59
N ILE A 13 31.14 -14.46 -16.87
CA ILE A 13 29.88 -14.38 -16.13
C ILE A 13 29.87 -15.32 -14.90
N MET A 14 30.78 -16.30 -14.83
CA MET A 14 30.81 -17.27 -13.74
C MET A 14 31.63 -16.86 -12.50
N LEU A 15 32.21 -15.66 -12.48
CA LEU A 15 33.15 -15.27 -11.42
C LEU A 15 32.56 -14.32 -10.35
N PHE A 16 31.24 -14.05 -10.36
CA PHE A 16 30.62 -13.18 -9.35
C PHE A 16 29.58 -13.87 -8.45
N ALA A 17 29.73 -15.16 -8.21
CA ALA A 17 28.99 -15.85 -7.16
C ALA A 17 29.83 -15.96 -5.89
N VAL A 18 30.25 -14.83 -5.31
CA VAL A 18 30.70 -14.80 -3.91
C VAL A 18 29.49 -14.46 -3.06
N SER A 19 28.91 -15.48 -2.49
CA SER A 19 27.97 -15.42 -1.39
C SER A 19 28.63 -14.69 -0.21
N CYS A 20 28.20 -13.47 0.09
CA CYS A 20 28.41 -12.90 1.41
C CYS A 20 27.25 -13.31 2.30
N ASP A 21 27.49 -14.37 3.05
CA ASP A 21 26.74 -14.69 4.25
C ASP A 21 27.02 -13.56 5.27
N ARG A 22 26.04 -12.67 5.44
CA ARG A 22 26.03 -11.70 6.51
C ARG A 22 25.08 -12.20 7.59
N THR A 23 25.63 -12.89 8.55
CA THR A 23 25.03 -12.99 9.87
C THR A 23 24.91 -11.59 10.43
N ASN A 24 23.69 -11.10 10.46
CA ASN A 24 23.37 -9.83 11.10
C ASN A 24 23.01 -10.09 12.56
N ASP A 25 24.04 -10.10 13.41
CA ASP A 25 23.85 -9.97 14.84
C ASP A 25 23.39 -8.53 15.12
N ASN A 26 22.09 -8.33 15.20
CA ASN A 26 21.50 -7.08 15.62
C ASN A 26 21.21 -7.15 17.11
N ASP A 27 22.24 -6.82 17.90
CA ASP A 27 22.07 -6.43 19.30
C ASP A 27 21.29 -5.12 19.39
N GLY A 28 20.14 -5.23 19.99
CA GLY A 28 19.45 -4.28 20.84
C GLY A 28 19.48 -2.79 20.54
N ASN A 29 18.41 -2.26 20.00
CA ASN A 29 17.80 -1.06 20.53
C ASN A 29 16.27 -1.15 20.36
N ASN A 30 15.64 -1.69 21.40
CA ASN A 30 14.19 -1.70 21.58
C ASN A 30 13.74 -0.28 21.89
N ASN A 31 13.42 0.50 20.88
CA ASN A 31 12.55 1.65 21.05
C ASN A 31 11.14 1.21 20.67
N GLY A 32 10.32 1.03 21.70
CA GLY A 32 9.04 0.35 21.66
C GLY A 32 8.06 0.94 20.63
N ASN A 33 7.88 0.23 19.59
CA ASN A 33 6.65 0.25 18.81
C ASN A 33 6.36 -1.22 18.46
N GLY A 34 5.57 -1.88 19.33
CA GLY A 34 5.29 -3.31 19.26
C GLY A 34 4.40 -3.64 18.08
N GLY A 35 4.98 -3.88 16.92
CA GLY A 35 4.34 -4.56 15.83
C GLY A 35 4.47 -6.07 16.01
N TYR A 36 3.40 -6.81 15.83
CA TYR A 36 3.41 -8.27 15.79
C TYR A 36 3.46 -8.73 14.34
N ILE A 37 4.27 -9.74 14.05
CA ILE A 37 4.30 -10.39 12.75
C ILE A 37 3.38 -11.60 12.85
N ASN A 38 2.38 -11.70 11.95
CA ASN A 38 1.58 -12.92 11.82
C ASN A 38 2.36 -14.01 11.06
N GLU A 39 1.86 -15.25 11.11
CA GLU A 39 2.52 -16.42 10.49
C GLU A 39 2.70 -16.29 8.96
N GLU A 40 2.07 -15.29 8.33
CA GLU A 40 2.18 -14.97 6.90
C GLU A 40 3.20 -13.85 6.61
N GLY A 41 3.92 -13.36 7.63
CA GLY A 41 4.97 -12.36 7.46
C GLY A 41 4.48 -10.90 7.36
N ASN A 42 3.21 -10.64 7.67
CA ASN A 42 2.67 -9.29 7.72
C ASN A 42 2.92 -8.64 9.07
N THR A 43 3.50 -7.45 9.06
CA THR A 43 3.71 -6.65 10.28
C THR A 43 2.39 -6.05 10.74
N VAL A 44 1.88 -6.51 11.88
CA VAL A 44 0.72 -5.93 12.57
C VAL A 44 1.24 -4.84 13.49
N GLY A 45 1.21 -3.60 13.05
CA GLY A 45 1.69 -2.46 13.82
C GLY A 45 0.73 -2.01 14.91
N GLY A 46 1.22 -1.70 16.08
CA GLY A 46 0.45 -1.07 17.14
C GLY A 46 -0.03 0.33 16.74
N ASN A 47 -1.30 0.63 17.00
CA ASN A 47 -2.00 1.89 16.78
C ASN A 47 -2.48 2.19 15.35
N GLY A 48 -3.23 1.30 14.76
CA GLY A 48 -3.84 1.46 13.44
C GLY A 48 -3.19 0.48 12.48
N VAL A 49 -3.75 -0.71 12.44
CA VAL A 49 -3.20 -1.77 11.61
C VAL A 49 -3.43 -1.45 10.16
N GLU A 50 -2.40 -1.59 9.45
CA GLU A 50 -2.25 -1.15 8.08
C GLU A 50 -2.19 -2.41 7.21
N GLU A 51 -3.17 -2.58 6.36
CA GLU A 51 -3.06 -3.54 5.28
C GLU A 51 -2.17 -2.96 4.20
N ARG A 52 -1.25 -3.78 3.67
CA ARG A 52 -0.37 -3.41 2.57
C ARG A 52 -0.72 -4.22 1.35
N ASN A 53 -0.75 -3.55 0.20
CA ASN A 53 -0.86 -4.23 -1.09
C ASN A 53 0.46 -4.91 -1.49
N ALA A 54 0.49 -5.57 -2.64
CA ALA A 54 1.67 -6.24 -3.16
C ALA A 54 2.88 -5.30 -3.37
N ASP A 55 2.63 -4.00 -3.54
CA ASP A 55 3.65 -2.96 -3.72
C ASP A 55 4.13 -2.39 -2.37
N GLY A 56 3.59 -2.88 -1.25
CA GLY A 56 3.91 -2.43 0.10
C GLY A 56 3.25 -1.11 0.51
N GLU A 57 2.29 -0.61 -0.29
CA GLU A 57 1.52 0.59 0.02
C GLU A 57 0.39 0.27 1.00
N PHE A 58 0.15 1.17 1.93
CA PHE A 58 -1.00 1.05 2.84
C PHE A 58 -2.30 1.32 2.09
N PHE A 59 -3.29 0.47 2.28
CA PHE A 59 -4.58 0.64 1.64
C PHE A 59 -5.75 0.24 2.52
N TYR A 60 -6.91 0.81 2.21
CA TYR A 60 -8.21 0.31 2.64
C TYR A 60 -9.12 0.16 1.44
N ARG A 61 -9.93 -0.89 1.47
CA ARG A 61 -10.99 -1.10 0.49
C ARG A 61 -12.35 -0.86 1.13
N GLY A 62 -13.22 -0.16 0.43
CA GLY A 62 -14.53 0.16 0.94
C GLY A 62 -15.57 0.45 -0.13
N VAL A 63 -16.84 0.44 0.29
CA VAL A 63 -17.97 0.86 -0.53
C VAL A 63 -18.26 2.32 -0.26
N VAL A 64 -18.32 3.14 -1.30
CA VAL A 64 -18.62 4.58 -1.20
C VAL A 64 -20.02 4.79 -0.64
N ARG A 65 -20.12 5.53 0.45
CA ARG A 65 -21.39 5.91 1.11
C ARG A 65 -21.82 7.32 0.81
N SER A 66 -20.87 8.23 0.67
CA SER A 66 -21.12 9.59 0.19
C SER A 66 -19.86 10.18 -0.45
N VAL A 67 -20.06 11.13 -1.34
CA VAL A 67 -18.99 11.92 -1.96
C VAL A 67 -19.26 13.38 -1.59
N ASP A 68 -18.41 13.97 -0.75
CA ASP A 68 -18.41 15.40 -0.48
C ASP A 68 -17.84 16.15 -1.68
N GLU A 69 -18.35 17.33 -2.00
CA GLU A 69 -17.93 18.06 -3.20
C GLU A 69 -16.46 18.49 -3.18
N ARG A 70 -15.84 18.64 -1.99
CA ARG A 70 -14.51 19.25 -1.87
C ARG A 70 -13.49 18.44 -1.10
N TYR A 71 -13.88 17.81 0.03
CA TYR A 71 -12.91 17.45 1.05
C TYR A 71 -12.71 15.95 1.25
N TYR A 72 -13.74 15.11 1.09
CA TYR A 72 -13.61 13.68 1.37
C TYR A 72 -14.56 12.80 0.56
N ILE A 73 -14.24 11.52 0.53
CA ILE A 73 -15.12 10.43 0.14
C ILE A 73 -15.36 9.59 1.39
N SER A 74 -16.63 9.45 1.80
CA SER A 74 -17.00 8.57 2.89
C SER A 74 -17.15 7.15 2.36
N MET A 75 -16.49 6.19 2.97
CA MET A 75 -16.56 4.78 2.59
C MET A 75 -16.77 3.89 3.80
N GLU A 76 -17.52 2.81 3.63
CA GLU A 76 -17.60 1.73 4.59
C GLU A 76 -16.57 0.67 4.24
N ILE A 77 -15.68 0.39 5.18
CA ILE A 77 -14.58 -0.57 4.99
C ILE A 77 -15.15 -1.98 4.78
N ILE A 78 -14.60 -2.67 3.79
CA ILE A 78 -14.85 -4.07 3.48
C ILE A 78 -13.51 -4.82 3.39
N ASP A 79 -13.55 -6.13 3.60
CA ASP A 79 -12.38 -7.02 3.42
C ASP A 79 -11.14 -6.62 4.24
N SER A 80 -11.34 -6.04 5.44
CA SER A 80 -10.24 -5.68 6.33
C SER A 80 -10.35 -6.44 7.66
N ASN A 81 -9.22 -6.94 8.15
CA ASN A 81 -9.12 -7.57 9.47
C ASN A 81 -8.82 -6.55 10.58
N VAL A 82 -8.62 -5.31 10.21
CA VAL A 82 -7.99 -4.29 11.08
C VAL A 82 -8.76 -2.97 11.13
N ALA A 83 -9.52 -2.66 10.09
CA ALA A 83 -10.38 -1.50 9.99
C ALA A 83 -11.81 -1.94 9.72
N PHE A 84 -12.78 -1.28 10.33
CA PHE A 84 -14.20 -1.55 10.13
C PHE A 84 -15.02 -0.28 10.31
N GLY A 85 -16.21 -0.28 9.71
CA GLY A 85 -17.14 0.86 9.76
C GLY A 85 -16.84 1.95 8.75
N ILE A 86 -17.29 3.15 9.03
CA ILE A 86 -17.20 4.30 8.12
C ILE A 86 -15.87 5.03 8.33
N TYR A 87 -15.17 5.31 7.23
CA TYR A 87 -13.98 6.15 7.17
C TYR A 87 -14.20 7.32 6.20
N HIS A 88 -13.55 8.44 6.47
CA HIS A 88 -13.44 9.53 5.52
C HIS A 88 -12.06 9.50 4.86
N ALA A 89 -12.02 9.28 3.57
CA ALA A 89 -10.84 9.45 2.74
C ALA A 89 -10.76 10.92 2.31
N ASN A 90 -9.94 11.71 2.99
CA ASN A 90 -9.70 13.11 2.64
C ASN A 90 -8.95 13.17 1.31
N VAL A 91 -9.41 14.03 0.44
CA VAL A 91 -8.88 14.22 -0.92
C VAL A 91 -8.50 15.67 -1.14
N ASP A 92 -7.50 15.89 -1.97
CA ASP A 92 -7.05 17.22 -2.38
C ASP A 92 -6.65 17.23 -3.87
N GLY A 93 -6.05 18.31 -4.33
CA GLY A 93 -5.61 18.47 -5.71
C GLY A 93 -4.45 17.55 -6.13
N ALA A 94 -3.79 16.90 -5.17
CA ALA A 94 -2.70 15.94 -5.43
C ALA A 94 -3.19 14.50 -5.44
N THR A 95 -4.42 14.22 -5.00
CA THR A 95 -5.01 12.87 -5.02
C THR A 95 -5.18 12.38 -6.44
N LEU A 96 -4.65 11.19 -6.73
CA LEU A 96 -4.72 10.54 -8.04
C LEU A 96 -5.90 9.57 -8.10
N TYR A 97 -6.54 9.46 -9.25
CA TYR A 97 -7.70 8.58 -9.46
C TYR A 97 -7.47 7.67 -10.66
N PHE A 98 -7.75 6.37 -10.47
CA PHE A 98 -7.58 5.34 -11.49
C PHE A 98 -8.79 4.41 -11.53
N ASP A 99 -9.02 3.78 -12.68
CA ASP A 99 -9.89 2.61 -12.79
C ASP A 99 -9.12 1.32 -12.44
N ALA A 100 -9.83 0.18 -12.50
CA ALA A 100 -9.25 -1.14 -12.21
C ALA A 100 -8.16 -1.56 -13.21
N GLU A 101 -8.18 -1.02 -14.41
CA GLU A 101 -7.22 -1.26 -15.50
C GLU A 101 -5.98 -0.36 -15.36
N GLY A 102 -5.99 0.62 -14.44
CA GLY A 102 -4.89 1.56 -14.22
C GLY A 102 -4.95 2.82 -15.10
N ASN A 103 -6.06 3.07 -15.79
CA ASN A 103 -6.25 4.31 -16.53
C ASN A 103 -6.62 5.44 -15.58
N SER A 104 -6.11 6.64 -15.83
CA SER A 104 -6.50 7.81 -15.06
C SER A 104 -7.94 8.19 -15.33
N ILE A 105 -8.70 8.40 -14.26
CA ILE A 105 -10.09 8.85 -14.30
C ILE A 105 -10.25 10.15 -13.54
N SER A 106 -11.40 10.80 -13.65
CA SER A 106 -11.71 11.96 -12.86
C SER A 106 -12.39 11.56 -11.55
N ARG A 107 -12.31 12.42 -10.54
CA ARG A 107 -12.99 12.24 -9.25
C ARG A 107 -14.50 12.03 -9.41
N GLU A 108 -15.11 12.72 -10.36
CA GLU A 108 -16.53 12.66 -10.66
C GLU A 108 -17.00 11.30 -11.18
N SER A 109 -16.06 10.44 -11.58
CA SER A 109 -16.35 9.06 -11.96
C SER A 109 -16.76 8.20 -10.75
N ILE A 110 -16.36 8.58 -9.54
CA ILE A 110 -16.66 7.82 -8.31
C ILE A 110 -18.07 8.18 -7.83
N LYS A 111 -18.89 7.16 -7.63
CA LYS A 111 -20.29 7.27 -7.22
C LYS A 111 -20.58 6.53 -5.93
N VAL A 112 -21.66 6.92 -5.27
CA VAL A 112 -22.20 6.16 -4.14
C VAL A 112 -22.54 4.74 -4.59
N GLY A 113 -22.08 3.75 -3.82
CA GLY A 113 -22.24 2.32 -4.10
C GLY A 113 -21.04 1.70 -4.81
N ASP A 114 -20.11 2.50 -5.36
CA ASP A 114 -18.89 1.98 -5.95
C ASP A 114 -17.98 1.36 -4.89
N THR A 115 -17.23 0.37 -5.30
CA THR A 115 -16.12 -0.17 -4.50
C THR A 115 -14.85 0.57 -4.89
N ILE A 116 -14.16 1.11 -3.90
CA ILE A 116 -12.88 1.81 -4.09
C ILE A 116 -11.79 1.21 -3.19
N GLU A 117 -10.57 1.33 -3.66
CA GLU A 117 -9.36 1.08 -2.89
C GLU A 117 -8.62 2.39 -2.72
N VAL A 118 -8.38 2.78 -1.46
CA VAL A 118 -7.73 4.05 -1.12
C VAL A 118 -6.34 3.75 -0.61
N ILE A 119 -5.33 4.22 -1.34
CA ILE A 119 -3.92 4.18 -0.95
C ILE A 119 -3.61 5.45 -0.14
N PHE A 120 -2.95 5.28 0.99
CA PHE A 120 -2.62 6.37 1.92
C PHE A 120 -1.26 6.17 2.58
N SER A 121 -0.80 7.13 3.38
CA SER A 121 0.54 7.13 4.00
C SER A 121 0.69 6.19 5.21
N GLY A 122 -0.36 5.47 5.59
CA GLY A 122 -0.39 4.67 6.82
C GLY A 122 -0.85 5.43 8.07
N GLN A 123 -1.08 6.72 7.98
CA GLN A 123 -1.58 7.52 9.10
C GLN A 123 -3.10 7.56 9.11
N VAL A 124 -3.68 7.19 10.26
CA VAL A 124 -5.11 7.28 10.54
C VAL A 124 -5.35 8.34 11.61
N MET A 125 -6.18 9.33 11.32
CA MET A 125 -6.62 10.32 12.30
C MET A 125 -7.78 9.73 13.10
N LEU A 126 -7.59 9.65 14.42
CA LEU A 126 -8.58 9.12 15.37
C LEU A 126 -9.67 10.18 15.63
N SER A 127 -10.60 10.30 14.68
CA SER A 127 -11.80 11.13 14.76
C SER A 127 -13.05 10.25 14.67
N MET A 128 -14.23 10.84 14.68
CA MET A 128 -15.49 10.13 14.49
C MET A 128 -16.27 10.76 13.34
N PRO A 129 -16.27 10.17 12.15
CA PRO A 129 -15.55 8.96 11.70
C PRO A 129 -14.03 9.12 11.63
N PRO A 130 -13.26 8.02 11.68
CA PRO A 130 -11.81 8.04 11.42
C PRO A 130 -11.51 8.58 10.02
N GLN A 131 -10.34 9.21 9.86
CA GLN A 131 -9.96 9.84 8.60
C GLN A 131 -8.57 9.37 8.14
N ILE A 132 -8.42 9.23 6.83
CA ILE A 132 -7.16 8.99 6.16
C ILE A 132 -6.96 10.02 5.05
N TYR A 133 -5.71 10.32 4.70
CA TYR A 133 -5.41 11.18 3.55
C TYR A 133 -5.12 10.31 2.33
N ALA A 134 -6.00 10.38 1.33
CA ALA A 134 -5.89 9.61 0.11
C ALA A 134 -4.79 10.18 -0.80
N GLN A 135 -3.80 9.37 -1.10
CA GLN A 135 -2.79 9.65 -2.13
C GLN A 135 -3.28 9.18 -3.50
N LYS A 136 -3.94 8.02 -3.53
CA LYS A 136 -4.46 7.39 -4.74
C LYS A 136 -5.79 6.70 -4.42
N ILE A 137 -6.74 6.79 -5.32
CA ILE A 137 -8.01 6.08 -5.25
C ILE A 137 -8.18 5.27 -6.53
N ILE A 138 -8.49 3.99 -6.37
CA ILE A 138 -8.69 3.04 -7.47
C ILE A 138 -10.13 2.56 -7.42
N LEU A 139 -10.88 2.83 -8.48
CA LEU A 139 -12.22 2.29 -8.70
C LEU A 139 -12.11 0.82 -9.12
N LYS A 140 -12.85 -0.07 -8.44
CA LYS A 140 -12.79 -1.53 -8.65
C LYS A 140 -14.02 -2.05 -9.42
#